data_953c8caf6334539ec82d6d397f1bdda0
#
_entry.id   953c8caf6334539ec82d6d397f1bdda0
#
_cell.length_a   1.000
_cell.length_b   1.000
_cell.length_c   1.000
_cell.angle_alpha   90.00
_cell.angle_beta   90.00
_cell.angle_gamma   90.00
#
_symmetry.space_group_name_H-M   'P 1'
#
loop_
_entity.id
_entity.type
_entity.pdbx_description
1 polymer ?
#
loop_
_entity_poly.entity_id
_entity_poly.type
_entity_poly.pdbx_seq_one_letter_code
_entity_poly.pdbx_strand_id
1 'polypeptide(L)'
;MTSDHTNPTHYTGLAIEPIEYILENKLGFCAGAIVKYVSRAGRKLYHGKDRDHSEIADLEKVIRFAEMRISYLNGEEIVPVTADDDMRNRNKEDPRLQFTYFNGS
;
A
#
# COMPACT_ATOMS: atom_id res chain seq x y z
N MET A 1 -21.34 -12.86 -7.30
CA MET A 1 -21.29 -12.25 -7.25
C MET A 1 -21.16 -11.31 -7.76
N THR A 2 -21.18 -10.69 -7.95
CA THR A 2 -21.02 -9.93 -8.43
C THR A 2 -21.24 -8.81 -8.36
N SER A 3 -21.32 -8.18 -8.21
CA SER A 3 -21.63 -7.07 -7.98
C SER A 3 -20.83 -6.08 -8.58
N ASP A 4 -21.20 -5.50 -9.56
CA ASP A 4 -20.45 -4.55 -10.29
C ASP A 4 -20.15 -3.32 -9.49
N HIS A 5 -21.05 -2.91 -8.63
CA HIS A 5 -20.80 -1.69 -7.90
C HIS A 5 -19.72 -1.87 -6.85
N THR A 6 -19.37 -3.09 -6.54
CA THR A 6 -18.28 -3.30 -5.62
C THR A 6 -17.01 -3.72 -6.34
N ASN A 7 -17.02 -3.61 -7.65
CA ASN A 7 -15.89 -4.02 -8.44
C ASN A 7 -15.42 -2.86 -9.29
N PRO A 8 -14.62 -1.96 -8.72
CA PRO A 8 -14.18 -0.78 -9.45
C PRO A 8 -13.44 -1.16 -10.73
N THR A 9 -13.50 -0.27 -11.69
CA THR A 9 -12.95 -0.58 -13.00
C THR A 9 -11.47 -0.87 -12.98
N HIS A 10 -10.73 -0.29 -12.05
CA HIS A 10 -9.30 -0.55 -12.04
C HIS A 10 -8.97 -1.95 -11.55
N TYR A 11 -9.98 -2.73 -11.16
CA TYR A 11 -9.74 -4.12 -10.80
C TYR A 11 -10.28 -5.09 -11.84
N THR A 12 -10.98 -4.60 -12.84
CA THR A 12 -11.68 -5.50 -13.75
C THR A 12 -10.76 -6.35 -14.60
N GLY A 13 -9.51 -5.95 -14.75
CA GLY A 13 -8.60 -6.75 -15.56
C GLY A 13 -7.91 -7.86 -14.82
N LEU A 14 -8.22 -8.03 -13.54
CA LEU A 14 -7.55 -9.04 -12.74
C LEU A 14 -8.32 -10.35 -12.79
N ALA A 15 -7.59 -11.46 -12.75
CA ALA A 15 -8.21 -12.77 -12.75
C ALA A 15 -9.01 -13.01 -11.49
N ILE A 16 -8.51 -12.50 -10.37
CA ILE A 16 -9.17 -12.63 -9.08
C ILE A 16 -9.11 -11.26 -8.43
N GLU A 17 -10.22 -10.81 -7.89
CA GLU A 17 -10.21 -9.53 -7.22
C GLU A 17 -9.38 -9.59 -5.97
N PRO A 18 -8.65 -8.52 -5.66
CA PRO A 18 -7.81 -8.54 -4.47
C PRO A 18 -8.57 -8.88 -3.20
N ILE A 19 -9.77 -8.36 -3.03
CA ILE A 19 -10.52 -8.63 -1.81
C ILE A 19 -10.83 -10.11 -1.68
N GLU A 20 -11.13 -10.77 -2.79
CA GLU A 20 -11.42 -12.18 -2.75
C GLU A 20 -10.18 -12.96 -2.35
N TYR A 21 -9.04 -12.63 -2.95
CA TYR A 21 -7.79 -13.27 -2.62
C TYR A 21 -7.44 -13.07 -1.15
N ILE A 22 -7.60 -11.85 -0.66
CA ILE A 22 -7.26 -11.53 0.71
C ILE A 22 -8.10 -12.32 1.69
N LEU A 23 -9.40 -12.38 1.43
CA LEU A 23 -10.30 -13.06 2.33
C LEU A 23 -10.14 -14.57 2.28
N GLU A 24 -10.00 -15.12 1.09
CA GLU A 24 -9.86 -16.56 0.96
C GLU A 24 -8.58 -17.06 1.58
N ASN A 25 -7.53 -16.27 1.49
CA ASN A 25 -6.25 -16.67 2.05
C ASN A 25 -6.04 -16.16 3.47
N LYS A 26 -7.06 -15.49 4.02
CA LYS A 26 -7.02 -15.05 5.41
C LYS A 26 -5.81 -14.21 5.73
N LEU A 27 -5.49 -13.29 4.84
CA LEU A 27 -4.36 -12.41 5.05
C LEU A 27 -4.69 -11.38 6.12
N GLY A 28 -3.68 -10.98 6.87
CA GLY A 28 -3.85 -9.93 7.85
C GLY A 28 -3.97 -8.57 7.21
N PHE A 29 -4.10 -7.56 8.03
CA PHE A 29 -4.38 -6.23 7.52
C PHE A 29 -3.25 -5.70 6.64
N CYS A 30 -2.03 -5.76 7.11
CA CYS A 30 -0.92 -5.21 6.32
C CYS A 30 -0.68 -6.00 5.06
N ALA A 31 -0.69 -7.33 5.16
CA ALA A 31 -0.51 -8.16 3.97
C ALA A 31 -1.63 -7.91 2.98
N GLY A 32 -2.86 -7.79 3.47
CA GLY A 32 -3.98 -7.51 2.59
C GLY A 32 -3.86 -6.15 1.92
N ALA A 33 -3.44 -5.15 2.68
CA ALA A 33 -3.25 -3.82 2.11
C ALA A 33 -2.18 -3.84 1.02
N ILE A 34 -1.12 -4.60 1.26
CA ILE A 34 -0.05 -4.71 0.27
C ILE A 34 -0.60 -5.33 -1.01
N VAL A 35 -1.35 -6.40 -0.89
CA VAL A 35 -1.94 -7.04 -2.07
C VAL A 35 -2.85 -6.06 -2.79
N LYS A 36 -3.66 -5.32 -2.05
CA LYS A 36 -4.57 -4.37 -2.65
C LYS A 36 -3.83 -3.31 -3.45
N TYR A 37 -2.83 -2.71 -2.83
CA TYR A 37 -2.15 -1.59 -3.49
C TYR A 37 -1.23 -2.06 -4.61
N VAL A 38 -0.56 -3.20 -4.46
CA VAL A 38 0.28 -3.66 -5.55
C VAL A 38 -0.57 -4.12 -6.73
N SER A 39 -1.77 -4.63 -6.48
CA SER A 39 -2.65 -5.03 -7.57
C SER A 39 -3.17 -3.83 -8.33
N ARG A 40 -3.28 -2.71 -7.65
CA ARG A 40 -3.81 -1.49 -8.25
C ARG A 40 -2.74 -0.65 -8.91
N ALA A 41 -1.49 -0.87 -8.54
CA ALA A 41 -0.39 -0.10 -9.08
C ALA A 41 -0.35 -0.25 -10.59
N GLY A 42 -0.32 0.87 -11.29
CA GLY A 42 -0.31 0.86 -12.73
C GLY A 42 -1.68 0.76 -13.36
N ARG A 43 -2.72 0.53 -12.56
CA ARG A 43 -4.08 0.42 -13.07
C ARG A 43 -4.95 1.59 -12.71
N LYS A 44 -4.66 2.23 -11.58
CA LYS A 44 -5.45 3.35 -11.13
C LYS A 44 -4.74 4.65 -11.42
N LEU A 45 -5.49 5.62 -11.91
CA LEU A 45 -4.94 6.92 -12.20
C LEU A 45 -5.44 7.88 -11.15
N TYR A 46 -4.56 8.45 -10.38
CA TYR A 46 -4.95 9.40 -9.35
C TYR A 46 -5.13 10.77 -9.96
N HIS A 47 -6.08 11.49 -9.42
CA HIS A 47 -6.37 12.83 -9.90
C HIS A 47 -5.13 13.69 -9.79
N GLY A 48 -4.80 14.37 -10.88
CA GLY A 48 -3.65 15.26 -10.88
C GLY A 48 -2.32 14.59 -11.07
N LYS A 49 -2.31 13.27 -11.26
CA LYS A 49 -1.06 12.56 -11.47
C LYS A 49 -1.10 11.80 -12.79
N ASP A 50 0.05 11.68 -13.42
CA ASP A 50 0.12 10.86 -14.61
C ASP A 50 0.20 9.39 -14.21
N ARG A 51 0.35 8.53 -15.21
CA ARG A 51 0.36 7.09 -14.94
C ARG A 51 1.51 6.68 -14.05
N ASP A 52 2.71 7.17 -14.34
CA ASP A 52 3.86 6.76 -13.57
C ASP A 52 3.78 7.23 -12.13
N HIS A 53 3.35 8.46 -11.93
CA HIS A 53 3.26 8.97 -10.56
C HIS A 53 2.12 8.32 -9.79
N SER A 54 1.08 7.92 -10.50
CA SER A 54 0.00 7.18 -9.85
C SER A 54 0.48 5.81 -9.40
N GLU A 55 1.25 5.16 -10.23
CA GLU A 55 1.79 3.85 -9.87
C GLU A 55 2.76 3.98 -8.70
N ILE A 56 3.61 5.00 -8.75
CA ILE A 56 4.55 5.23 -7.65
C ILE A 56 3.80 5.44 -6.33
N ALA A 57 2.71 6.19 -6.38
CA ALA A 57 1.94 6.43 -5.16
C ALA A 57 1.46 5.11 -4.55
N ASP A 58 0.98 4.20 -5.38
CA ASP A 58 0.52 2.91 -4.85
C ASP A 58 1.69 2.08 -4.34
N LEU A 59 2.82 2.12 -5.04
CA LEU A 59 3.97 1.36 -4.58
C LEU A 59 4.52 1.91 -3.27
N GLU A 60 4.42 3.21 -3.08
CA GLU A 60 4.83 3.77 -1.80
C GLU A 60 3.96 3.30 -0.66
N LYS A 61 2.68 3.12 -0.94
CA LYS A 61 1.80 2.56 0.08
C LYS A 61 2.16 1.12 0.39
N VAL A 62 2.56 0.35 -0.61
CA VAL A 62 3.01 -1.02 -0.37
C VAL A 62 4.21 -1.01 0.58
N ILE A 63 5.17 -0.14 0.30
CA ILE A 63 6.34 -0.05 1.15
C ILE A 63 5.94 0.33 2.56
N ARG A 64 5.03 1.27 2.68
CA ARG A 64 4.62 1.76 3.98
C ARG A 64 3.98 0.67 4.82
N PHE A 65 3.08 -0.10 4.22
CA PHE A 65 2.43 -1.15 4.98
C PHE A 65 3.39 -2.26 5.34
N ALA A 66 4.37 -2.53 4.47
CA ALA A 66 5.38 -3.51 4.81
C ALA A 66 6.22 -3.03 5.99
N GLU A 67 6.59 -1.76 5.99
CA GLU A 67 7.35 -1.20 7.10
C GLU A 67 6.59 -1.26 8.40
N MET A 68 5.30 -0.99 8.33
CA MET A 68 4.48 -1.03 9.54
C MET A 68 4.43 -2.43 10.13
N ARG A 69 4.31 -3.43 9.28
CA ARG A 69 4.26 -4.79 9.76
C ARG A 69 5.59 -5.22 10.37
N ILE A 70 6.67 -4.82 9.73
CA ILE A 70 8.00 -5.12 10.23
C ILE A 70 8.20 -4.48 11.61
N SER A 71 7.79 -3.23 11.74
CA SER A 71 7.91 -2.55 13.03
C SER A 71 7.11 -3.24 14.11
N TYR A 72 5.91 -3.67 13.75
CA TYR A 72 5.08 -4.37 14.72
C TYR A 72 5.75 -5.67 15.16
N LEU A 73 6.29 -6.42 14.23
CA LEU A 73 6.93 -7.68 14.57
C LEU A 73 8.20 -7.48 15.38
N ASN A 74 8.83 -6.34 15.20
CA ASN A 74 10.01 -6.00 15.98
C ASN A 74 9.67 -5.42 17.35
N GLY A 75 8.39 -5.24 17.62
CA GLY A 75 8.01 -4.65 18.89
C GLY A 75 8.17 -3.16 18.94
N GLU A 76 8.25 -2.53 17.78
CA GLU A 76 8.44 -1.10 17.71
C GLU A 76 7.11 -0.38 17.61
N GLU A 77 7.16 0.90 17.92
CA GLU A 77 5.96 1.69 17.83
C GLU A 77 5.58 1.92 16.40
N ILE A 78 4.29 1.85 16.12
CA ILE A 78 3.80 2.07 14.78
C ILE A 78 3.24 3.47 14.68
N VAL A 79 3.76 4.22 13.73
CA VAL A 79 3.33 5.60 13.52
C VAL A 79 2.15 5.59 12.55
N PRO A 80 1.02 6.16 12.95
CA PRO A 80 -0.12 6.18 12.05
C PRO A 80 0.19 6.94 10.77
N VAL A 81 -0.43 6.50 9.69
CA VAL A 81 -0.19 7.09 8.40
C VAL A 81 -1.40 7.90 7.98
N THR A 82 -1.18 9.17 7.69
CA THR A 82 -2.17 9.91 6.97
C THR A 82 -1.54 10.19 5.63
N ALA A 83 -2.30 9.98 4.60
CA ALA A 83 -1.74 9.95 3.27
C ALA A 83 -0.89 11.16 2.95
N ASP A 84 -1.45 12.33 3.21
CA ASP A 84 -0.74 13.52 2.79
C ASP A 84 0.49 13.79 3.60
N ASP A 85 0.36 13.63 4.89
CA ASP A 85 1.49 13.90 5.77
C ASP A 85 2.62 12.95 5.51
N ASP A 86 2.28 11.71 5.31
CA ASP A 86 3.29 10.71 5.09
C ASP A 86 4.07 11.00 3.82
N MET A 87 3.37 11.35 2.77
CA MET A 87 4.04 11.60 1.51
C MET A 87 4.98 12.78 1.60
N ARG A 88 4.55 13.81 2.31
CA ARG A 88 5.38 14.97 2.41
C ARG A 88 6.59 14.75 3.27
N ASN A 89 6.36 14.09 4.38
CA ASN A 89 7.44 13.92 5.34
C ASN A 89 8.48 12.96 4.89
N ARG A 90 8.10 12.05 4.05
CA ARG A 90 9.04 11.08 3.58
C ARG A 90 10.21 11.74 2.88
N ASN A 91 9.94 12.83 2.20
CA ASN A 91 10.97 13.50 1.47
C ASN A 91 11.76 14.45 2.30
N LYS A 92 11.42 14.57 3.57
CA LYS A 92 12.12 15.48 4.38
C LYS A 92 13.00 14.82 5.29
N GLU A 93 13.60 13.88 4.91
CA GLU A 93 14.50 13.25 5.73
C GLU A 93 14.04 13.03 7.07
N ASP A 94 13.12 12.23 7.33
CA ASP A 94 12.80 11.73 8.64
C ASP A 94 13.86 10.72 8.98
N PRO A 95 14.70 10.98 9.94
CA PRO A 95 15.79 10.06 10.24
C PRO A 95 15.30 8.68 10.60
N ARG A 96 14.14 8.57 11.20
CA ARG A 96 13.63 7.26 11.53
C ARG A 96 13.36 6.43 10.30
N LEU A 97 12.84 7.05 9.28
CA LEU A 97 12.56 6.31 8.07
C LEU A 97 13.83 5.84 7.42
N GLN A 98 14.83 6.68 7.42
CA GLN A 98 16.07 6.30 6.82
C GLN A 98 16.73 5.19 7.57
N PHE A 99 16.71 5.27 8.88
CA PHE A 99 17.28 4.21 9.66
C PHE A 99 16.57 2.92 9.44
N THR A 100 15.25 2.96 9.35
CA THR A 100 14.48 1.78 9.15
C THR A 100 14.91 1.09 7.89
N TYR A 101 15.14 1.84 6.88
CA TYR A 101 15.58 1.24 5.65
C TYR A 101 16.90 0.56 5.75
N PHE A 102 17.85 1.24 6.32
CA PHE A 102 19.18 0.69 6.28
C PHE A 102 19.47 -0.27 7.37
N ASN A 103 18.91 0.00 8.49
CA ASN A 103 19.24 -0.83 9.61
C ASN A 103 18.27 -1.89 9.86
N GLY A 104 17.11 -1.69 9.36
CA GLY A 104 16.15 -2.73 9.50
C GLY A 104 16.64 -3.91 8.81
N SER A 105 17.58 -3.66 8.09
CA SER A 105 18.14 -4.77 7.45
C SER A 105 19.08 -5.50 8.31
#